data_c7e2b8ffa4ae667ed5d066024f040d2f
#
_entry.id   c7e2b8ffa4ae667ed5d066024f040d2f
#
_cell.length_a   1.000
_cell.length_b   1.000
_cell.length_c   1.000
_cell.angle_alpha   90.00
_cell.angle_beta   90.00
_cell.angle_gamma   90.00
#
_symmetry.space_group_name_H-M   'P 1'
#
loop_
_entity.id
_entity.type
_entity.pdbx_description
1 polymer ?
#
loop_
_entity_poly.entity_id
_entity_poly.type
_entity_poly.pdbx_seq_one_letter_code
_entity_poly.pdbx_strand_id
1 'polypeptide(L)'
;MIGPLVKLALTTALVSILFSNPTAAQVLPPAKKAARVAITKGPVLELVSDYLTFFRWITTNPGGSDVHFGIVHYGTDPKDLSQTAKSEVRVNRGHPETMFRVSVEGLKPRTTYYYKVTSTESGGKSDGVESPISQFTTPKS
;
A
#
# COMPACT_ATOMS: atom_id res chain seq x y z
N MET A 1 33.47 -49.36 67.24
CA MET A 1 32.37 -48.38 67.30
C MET A 1 32.05 -47.90 65.88
N ILE A 2 30.93 -48.23 65.38
CA ILE A 2 30.52 -47.86 64.04
C ILE A 2 29.55 -46.70 64.19
N GLY A 3 29.96 -45.53 63.74
CA GLY A 3 29.07 -44.38 63.69
C GLY A 3 27.98 -44.51 62.66
N PRO A 4 26.81 -43.94 62.86
CA PRO A 4 25.71 -44.10 61.93
C PRO A 4 25.99 -43.35 60.64
N LEU A 5 25.84 -44.02 59.51
CA LEU A 5 25.84 -43.45 58.19
C LEU A 5 24.60 -42.55 58.01
N VAL A 6 24.81 -41.27 57.96
CA VAL A 6 23.73 -40.34 57.60
C VAL A 6 23.58 -40.45 56.09
N LYS A 7 22.54 -41.10 55.62
CA LYS A 7 22.13 -41.04 54.23
C LYS A 7 21.51 -39.70 53.94
N LEU A 8 22.27 -38.85 53.29
CA LEU A 8 21.74 -37.59 52.74
C LEU A 8 20.86 -37.95 51.54
N ALA A 9 19.56 -37.87 51.68
CA ALA A 9 18.64 -38.01 50.58
C ALA A 9 18.63 -36.66 49.80
N LEU A 10 19.22 -36.69 48.63
CA LEU A 10 19.14 -35.56 47.71
C LEU A 10 17.75 -35.63 47.05
N THR A 11 16.83 -34.82 47.53
CA THR A 11 15.55 -34.61 46.84
C THR A 11 15.80 -33.60 45.72
N THR A 12 15.99 -34.08 44.52
CA THR A 12 15.94 -33.25 43.32
C THR A 12 14.50 -32.79 43.11
N ALA A 13 14.20 -31.57 43.52
CA ALA A 13 12.95 -30.94 43.15
C ALA A 13 13.00 -30.63 41.66
N LEU A 14 12.24 -31.40 40.88
CA LEU A 14 12.02 -31.04 39.46
C LEU A 14 11.11 -29.82 39.42
N VAL A 15 11.70 -28.64 39.22
CA VAL A 15 10.95 -27.44 38.93
C VAL A 15 10.50 -27.54 37.47
N SER A 16 9.29 -27.98 37.25
CA SER A 16 8.65 -27.90 35.95
C SER A 16 8.33 -26.41 35.68
N ILE A 17 9.23 -25.77 34.97
CA ILE A 17 8.95 -24.43 34.48
C ILE A 17 7.98 -24.60 33.31
N LEU A 18 6.71 -24.37 33.58
CA LEU A 18 5.70 -24.23 32.56
C LEU A 18 5.98 -22.89 31.83
N PHE A 19 6.64 -23.00 30.68
CA PHE A 19 6.67 -21.88 29.73
C PHE A 19 5.27 -21.76 29.14
N SER A 20 4.40 -21.01 29.77
CA SER A 20 3.22 -20.49 29.12
C SER A 20 3.70 -19.51 28.05
N ASN A 21 3.75 -19.98 26.78
CA ASN A 21 3.90 -19.07 25.68
C ASN A 21 2.70 -18.13 25.69
N PRO A 22 2.89 -16.82 25.96
CA PRO A 22 1.79 -15.92 25.75
C PRO A 22 1.46 -16.00 24.26
N THR A 23 0.23 -16.37 23.92
CA THR A 23 -0.33 -16.20 22.60
C THR A 23 -0.47 -14.69 22.39
N ALA A 24 0.66 -14.02 22.17
CA ALA A 24 0.64 -12.66 21.70
C ALA A 24 0.00 -12.70 20.31
N ALA A 25 -1.09 -11.94 20.14
CA ALA A 25 -1.61 -11.68 18.82
C ALA A 25 -0.43 -11.26 17.95
N GLN A 26 -0.13 -12.04 16.91
CA GLN A 26 0.98 -11.72 16.01
C GLN A 26 0.63 -10.43 15.29
N VAL A 27 1.25 -9.34 15.71
CA VAL A 27 1.24 -8.11 14.94
C VAL A 27 2.03 -8.42 13.66
N LEU A 28 1.33 -8.46 12.53
CA LEU A 28 1.97 -8.64 11.24
C LEU A 28 3.00 -7.51 11.06
N PRO A 29 4.22 -7.85 10.62
CA PRO A 29 5.21 -6.82 10.34
C PRO A 29 4.67 -5.86 9.27
N PRO A 30 5.08 -4.58 9.28
CA PRO A 30 4.72 -3.66 8.22
C PRO A 30 5.13 -4.23 6.86
N ALA A 31 4.39 -3.88 5.82
CA ALA A 31 4.70 -4.29 4.47
C ALA A 31 6.14 -3.92 4.12
N LYS A 32 6.90 -4.85 3.54
CA LYS A 32 8.26 -4.58 3.12
C LYS A 32 8.24 -3.54 2.00
N LYS A 33 8.83 -2.39 2.29
CA LYS A 33 8.99 -1.34 1.29
C LYS A 33 9.99 -1.78 0.23
N ALA A 34 9.67 -1.59 -1.05
CA ALA A 34 10.64 -1.72 -2.12
C ALA A 34 11.77 -0.69 -1.92
N ALA A 35 12.99 -1.06 -2.30
CA ALA A 35 14.15 -0.16 -2.23
C ALA A 35 13.89 1.15 -3.01
N ARG A 36 13.17 1.05 -4.12
CA ARG A 36 12.64 2.16 -4.88
C ARG A 36 11.24 1.82 -5.34
N VAL A 37 10.27 2.65 -4.99
CA VAL A 37 8.91 2.50 -5.49
C VAL A 37 8.86 2.96 -6.95
N ALA A 38 8.36 2.11 -7.83
CA ALA A 38 8.28 2.39 -9.25
C ALA A 38 6.97 1.85 -9.84
N ILE A 39 6.46 2.53 -10.85
CA ILE A 39 5.32 2.04 -11.63
C ILE A 39 5.81 0.87 -12.49
N THR A 40 5.19 -0.29 -12.35
CA THR A 40 5.51 -1.50 -13.11
C THR A 40 4.55 -1.71 -14.27
N LYS A 41 3.32 -1.19 -14.16
CA LYS A 41 2.30 -1.22 -15.22
C LYS A 41 1.43 0.03 -15.18
N GLY A 42 1.13 0.56 -16.35
CA GLY A 42 0.26 1.72 -16.49
C GLY A 42 0.95 3.06 -16.26
N PRO A 43 0.17 4.13 -16.02
CA PRO A 43 -1.29 4.13 -15.92
C PRO A 43 -1.99 3.77 -17.23
N VAL A 44 -3.11 3.05 -17.10
CA VAL A 44 -4.03 2.72 -18.20
C VAL A 44 -5.43 3.22 -17.85
N LEU A 45 -6.19 3.56 -18.88
CA LEU A 45 -7.59 3.94 -18.73
C LEU A 45 -8.46 2.72 -19.00
N GLU A 46 -9.28 2.32 -18.02
CA GLU A 46 -10.16 1.14 -18.14
C GLU A 46 -11.50 1.49 -18.76
N LEU A 47 -11.99 2.69 -18.48
CA LEU A 47 -13.24 3.20 -19.03
C LEU A 47 -13.05 4.68 -19.34
N VAL A 48 -13.41 5.09 -20.53
CA VAL A 48 -13.48 6.49 -20.89
C VAL A 48 -14.89 6.80 -21.40
N SER A 49 -15.66 7.53 -20.61
CA SER A 49 -16.95 8.08 -21.01
C SER A 49 -16.87 9.59 -21.14
N ASP A 50 -17.96 10.20 -21.51
CA ASP A 50 -18.07 11.66 -21.67
C ASP A 50 -17.94 12.42 -20.34
N TYR A 51 -18.13 11.77 -19.21
CA TYR A 51 -18.09 12.39 -17.87
C TYR A 51 -17.26 11.65 -16.83
N LEU A 52 -16.83 10.42 -17.12
CA LEU A 52 -16.18 9.53 -16.15
C LEU A 52 -15.05 8.74 -16.81
N THR A 53 -13.95 8.61 -16.10
CA THR A 53 -12.81 7.77 -16.51
C THR A 53 -12.24 7.04 -15.30
N PHE A 54 -11.87 5.78 -15.47
CA PHE A 54 -11.12 5.01 -14.48
C PHE A 54 -9.65 4.89 -14.89
N PHE A 55 -8.77 5.16 -13.96
CA PHE A 55 -7.33 5.00 -14.09
C PHE A 55 -6.88 3.83 -13.24
N ARG A 56 -6.03 2.99 -13.79
CA ARG A 56 -5.40 1.88 -13.08
C ARG A 56 -3.90 1.87 -13.34
N TRP A 57 -3.13 1.66 -12.30
CA TRP A 57 -1.69 1.44 -12.39
C TRP A 57 -1.22 0.52 -11.28
N ILE A 58 -0.05 -0.05 -11.47
CA ILE A 58 0.57 -0.96 -10.51
C ILE A 58 1.96 -0.43 -10.19
N THR A 59 2.28 -0.41 -8.91
CA THR A 59 3.61 -0.07 -8.42
C THR A 59 4.23 -1.24 -7.69
N THR A 60 5.55 -1.23 -7.55
CA THR A 60 6.19 -2.03 -6.50
C THR A 60 5.62 -1.62 -5.15
N ASN A 61 5.60 -2.54 -4.19
CA ASN A 61 4.97 -2.29 -2.89
C ASN A 61 5.58 -1.05 -2.22
N PRO A 62 4.79 0.01 -1.96
CA PRO A 62 5.30 1.22 -1.33
C PRO A 62 5.66 1.03 0.14
N GLY A 63 5.09 0.01 0.80
CA GLY A 63 5.37 -0.26 2.22
C GLY A 63 4.89 0.85 3.15
N GLY A 64 5.31 0.79 4.41
CA GLY A 64 4.92 1.76 5.43
C GLY A 64 3.49 1.55 5.93
N SER A 65 2.63 2.55 5.80
CA SER A 65 1.20 2.46 6.18
C SER A 65 0.48 1.34 5.46
N ASP A 66 -0.52 0.74 6.12
CA ASP A 66 -1.41 -0.25 5.48
C ASP A 66 -2.31 0.37 4.43
N VAL A 67 -2.58 1.65 4.55
CA VAL A 67 -3.48 2.40 3.69
C VAL A 67 -2.69 3.47 2.94
N HIS A 68 -2.84 3.47 1.63
CA HIS A 68 -2.30 4.46 0.72
C HIS A 68 -3.41 5.06 -0.13
N PHE A 69 -3.15 6.21 -0.72
CA PHE A 69 -4.03 6.84 -1.71
C PHE A 69 -3.33 6.88 -3.06
N GLY A 70 -4.02 6.40 -4.10
CA GLY A 70 -3.68 6.71 -5.47
C GLY A 70 -4.30 8.06 -5.83
N ILE A 71 -3.55 8.91 -6.50
CA ILE A 71 -3.96 10.27 -6.85
C ILE A 71 -3.76 10.47 -8.35
N VAL A 72 -4.82 10.90 -9.02
CA VAL A 72 -4.77 11.38 -10.41
C VAL A 72 -4.76 12.90 -10.37
N HIS A 73 -3.72 13.50 -10.93
CA HIS A 73 -3.62 14.94 -11.15
C HIS A 73 -3.98 15.20 -12.60
N TYR A 74 -4.94 16.07 -12.87
CA TYR A 74 -5.42 16.28 -14.23
C TYR A 74 -5.86 17.73 -14.48
N GLY A 75 -5.99 18.05 -15.74
CA GLY A 75 -6.44 19.34 -16.21
C GLY A 75 -6.45 19.42 -17.73
N THR A 76 -6.94 20.50 -18.27
CA THR A 76 -6.98 20.74 -19.72
C THR A 76 -5.70 21.39 -20.26
N ASP A 77 -4.80 21.78 -19.39
CA ASP A 77 -3.48 22.32 -19.71
C ASP A 77 -2.40 21.42 -19.12
N PRO A 78 -1.46 20.87 -19.90
CA PRO A 78 -0.39 20.03 -19.39
C PRO A 78 0.53 20.72 -18.38
N LYS A 79 0.54 22.06 -18.36
CA LYS A 79 1.31 22.86 -17.39
C LYS A 79 0.55 23.14 -16.10
N ASP A 80 -0.74 22.80 -16.05
CA ASP A 80 -1.61 23.06 -14.91
C ASP A 80 -2.50 21.83 -14.64
N LEU A 81 -1.95 20.87 -13.89
CA LEU A 81 -2.66 19.69 -13.43
C LEU A 81 -3.17 19.87 -12.01
N SER A 82 -3.92 20.93 -11.78
CA SER A 82 -4.37 21.36 -10.44
C SER A 82 -5.58 20.59 -9.92
N GLN A 83 -6.34 19.94 -10.78
CA GLN A 83 -7.46 19.11 -10.36
C GLN A 83 -6.94 17.75 -9.91
N THR A 84 -7.52 17.20 -8.84
CA THR A 84 -7.13 15.91 -8.29
C THR A 84 -8.32 15.03 -8.01
N ALA A 85 -8.15 13.73 -8.18
CA ALA A 85 -9.03 12.70 -7.70
C ALA A 85 -8.18 11.65 -6.99
N LYS A 86 -8.71 11.06 -5.91
CA LYS A 86 -7.98 10.07 -5.13
C LYS A 86 -8.88 8.91 -4.71
N SER A 87 -8.29 7.75 -4.57
CA SER A 87 -8.94 6.57 -4.00
C SER A 87 -8.00 5.87 -3.03
N GLU A 88 -8.60 5.35 -1.98
CA GLU A 88 -7.89 4.57 -0.98
C GLU A 88 -7.58 3.17 -1.49
N VAL A 89 -6.43 2.65 -1.13
CA VAL A 89 -6.04 1.26 -1.33
C VAL A 89 -5.40 0.71 -0.06
N ARG A 90 -5.74 -0.53 0.26
CA ARG A 90 -5.04 -1.26 1.32
C ARG A 90 -3.93 -2.08 0.68
N VAL A 91 -2.71 -1.87 1.17
CA VAL A 91 -1.53 -2.59 0.69
C VAL A 91 -1.61 -4.06 1.07
N ASN A 92 -1.41 -4.95 0.11
CA ASN A 92 -1.28 -6.38 0.37
C ASN A 92 0.16 -6.69 0.79
N ARG A 93 0.36 -6.93 2.07
CA ARG A 93 1.68 -7.20 2.67
C ARG A 93 2.36 -8.45 2.13
N GLY A 94 1.60 -9.42 1.67
CA GLY A 94 2.10 -10.67 1.11
C GLY A 94 2.43 -10.60 -0.38
N HIS A 95 2.21 -9.46 -1.02
CA HIS A 95 2.40 -9.29 -2.46
C HIS A 95 3.46 -8.23 -2.76
N PRO A 96 4.32 -8.43 -3.78
CA PRO A 96 5.38 -7.48 -4.10
C PRO A 96 4.88 -6.19 -4.77
N GLU A 97 3.64 -6.17 -5.23
CA GLU A 97 3.05 -5.06 -5.98
C GLU A 97 1.73 -4.59 -5.37
N THR A 98 1.41 -3.33 -5.60
CA THR A 98 0.15 -2.70 -5.20
C THR A 98 -0.53 -2.12 -6.43
N MET A 99 -1.82 -2.43 -6.60
CA MET A 99 -2.64 -1.89 -7.68
C MET A 99 -3.47 -0.72 -7.16
N PHE A 100 -3.37 0.39 -7.87
CA PHE A 100 -4.19 1.59 -7.65
C PHE A 100 -5.25 1.68 -8.73
N ARG A 101 -6.46 2.07 -8.32
CA ARG A 101 -7.58 2.32 -9.22
C ARG A 101 -8.33 3.56 -8.75
N VAL A 102 -8.40 4.56 -9.60
CA VAL A 102 -9.00 5.87 -9.27
C VAL A 102 -10.02 6.25 -10.34
N SER A 103 -11.20 6.66 -9.91
CA SER A 103 -12.21 7.25 -10.80
C SER A 103 -12.09 8.76 -10.80
N VAL A 104 -12.18 9.34 -11.97
CA VAL A 104 -12.29 10.78 -12.18
C VAL A 104 -13.64 11.09 -12.79
N GLU A 105 -14.44 11.85 -12.07
CA GLU A 105 -15.81 12.22 -12.46
C GLU A 105 -15.90 13.71 -12.80
N GLY A 106 -17.04 14.12 -13.35
CA GLY A 106 -17.32 15.51 -13.67
C GLY A 106 -16.54 16.02 -14.89
N LEU A 107 -16.07 15.12 -15.73
CA LEU A 107 -15.40 15.48 -16.98
C LEU A 107 -16.40 16.08 -17.99
N LYS A 108 -15.89 16.88 -18.90
CA LYS A 108 -16.66 17.44 -20.00
C LYS A 108 -16.51 16.56 -21.24
N PRO A 109 -17.57 16.40 -22.07
CA PRO A 109 -17.45 15.66 -23.33
C PRO A 109 -16.54 16.39 -24.33
N ARG A 110 -16.00 15.65 -25.26
CA ARG A 110 -15.11 16.14 -26.35
C ARG A 110 -13.96 17.03 -25.85
N THR A 111 -13.41 16.68 -24.71
CA THR A 111 -12.37 17.48 -24.06
C THR A 111 -11.10 16.67 -23.91
N THR A 112 -9.97 17.24 -24.26
CA THR A 112 -8.67 16.63 -24.01
C THR A 112 -8.18 17.00 -22.63
N TYR A 113 -7.89 15.98 -21.83
CA TYR A 113 -7.31 16.11 -20.50
C TYR A 113 -5.90 15.57 -20.48
N TYR A 114 -5.06 16.24 -19.73
CA TYR A 114 -3.71 15.78 -19.40
C TYR A 114 -3.70 15.27 -17.97
N TYR A 115 -2.90 14.25 -17.69
CA TYR A 115 -2.87 13.66 -16.36
C TYR A 115 -1.51 13.06 -16.04
N LYS A 116 -1.26 12.94 -14.76
CA LYS A 116 -0.21 12.11 -14.15
C LYS A 116 -0.76 11.46 -12.90
N VAL A 117 -0.12 10.39 -12.44
CA VAL A 117 -0.51 9.69 -11.22
C VAL A 117 0.62 9.70 -10.21
N THR A 118 0.24 9.79 -8.95
CA THR A 118 1.13 9.69 -7.79
C THR A 118 0.48 8.82 -6.73
N SER A 119 1.21 8.49 -5.68
CA SER A 119 0.62 7.87 -4.49
C SER A 119 1.24 8.41 -3.21
N THR A 120 0.46 8.33 -2.14
CA THR A 120 0.86 8.78 -0.81
C THR A 120 0.44 7.77 0.25
N GLU A 121 1.12 7.79 1.39
CA GLU A 121 0.60 7.17 2.60
C GLU A 121 -0.64 7.90 3.09
N SER A 122 -1.46 7.25 3.92
CA SER A 122 -2.69 7.84 4.48
C SER A 122 -2.46 9.16 5.23
N GLY A 123 -1.27 9.35 5.81
CA GLY A 123 -0.87 10.60 6.46
C GLY A 123 -0.40 11.71 5.50
N GLY A 124 -0.37 11.45 4.19
CA GLY A 124 0.03 12.44 3.17
C GLY A 124 1.49 12.39 2.75
N LYS A 125 2.30 11.52 3.36
CA LYS A 125 3.70 11.34 2.95
C LYS A 125 3.76 10.70 1.56
N SER A 126 4.49 11.33 0.65
CA SER A 126 4.67 10.83 -0.72
C SER A 126 5.39 9.47 -0.75
N ASP A 127 4.95 8.58 -1.63
CA ASP A 127 5.66 7.34 -1.94
C ASP A 127 6.83 7.55 -2.91
N GLY A 128 7.01 8.76 -3.41
CA GLY A 128 8.10 9.10 -4.32
C GLY A 128 7.89 8.61 -5.75
N VAL A 129 6.66 8.32 -6.13
CA VAL A 129 6.28 7.81 -7.45
C VAL A 129 5.48 8.84 -8.21
N GLU A 130 5.87 9.07 -9.44
CA GLU A 130 5.17 9.96 -10.38
C GLU A 130 5.25 9.38 -11.79
N SER A 131 4.12 9.33 -12.49
CA SER A 131 4.11 8.95 -13.90
C SER A 131 4.47 10.15 -14.79
N PRO A 132 4.93 9.90 -16.02
CA PRO A 132 4.97 10.93 -17.03
C PRO A 132 3.58 11.52 -17.27
N ILE A 133 3.51 12.73 -17.80
CA ILE A 133 2.26 13.34 -18.21
C ILE A 133 1.78 12.66 -19.50
N SER A 134 0.52 12.27 -19.52
CA SER A 134 -0.16 11.66 -20.66
C SER A 134 -1.47 12.39 -20.92
N GLN A 135 -2.18 12.01 -21.97
CA GLN A 135 -3.44 12.66 -22.33
C GLN A 135 -4.48 11.65 -22.77
N PHE A 136 -5.73 12.05 -22.65
CA PHE A 136 -6.89 11.36 -23.23
C PHE A 136 -7.94 12.37 -23.63
N THR A 137 -8.82 11.98 -24.53
CA THR A 137 -9.95 12.82 -24.95
C THR A 137 -11.24 12.09 -24.65
N THR A 138 -12.16 12.79 -23.97
CA THR A 138 -13.49 12.27 -23.69
C THR A 138 -14.30 12.18 -24.98
N PRO A 139 -15.14 11.15 -25.13
CA PRO A 139 -15.98 11.02 -26.29
C PRO A 139 -17.10 12.07 -26.31
N LYS A 140 -17.78 12.10 -27.42
CA LYS A 140 -19.02 12.86 -27.59
C LYS A 140 -20.12 12.27 -26.72
N SER A 141 -20.94 13.12 -26.11
CA SER A 141 -22.15 12.71 -25.37
C SER A 141 -23.13 12.01 -26.30
#